data_2c36edeee2e57b09f6d2de028233e759
#
_entry.id   2c36edeee2e57b09f6d2de028233e759
#
_cell.length_a   1.000
_cell.length_b   1.000
_cell.length_c   1.000
_cell.angle_alpha   90.00
_cell.angle_beta   90.00
_cell.angle_gamma   90.00
#
_symmetry.space_group_name_H-M   'P 1'
#
loop_
_entity.id
_entity.type
_entity.pdbx_description
1 polymer ?
#
loop_
_entity_poly.entity_id
_entity_poly.type
_entity_poly.pdbx_seq_one_letter_code
_entity_poly.pdbx_strand_id
1 'polypeptide(L)'
;MKPFKQDQLQLPSGNLFTRLLTTRTLATLRHCREWDVAAKMWPNDKTLQAALLLRAASNPAMVSVAGWAAELTQKVVADAVEALSAAACAVEVMSGGLVVSWDGYGAISVPTLVASAANGGFVAEGQPIPVRQFATQAALINPYKTASICVLTREMVESSNAEALISDALVKSAGMAIDATFFGSTAATAAAPAGIRNGIAALTPSASTDAFEAFFDDISSVLNSVGPVGGRGPFYIIGNVGRYGTMRQRFVFEDPNLIVLPTSAVGADLVAIASKAVAAAISIDPDIETVNAAALVMDTAPGPAGTMGPERSVWQTDSVAVKVRWPVSWVLRDPRGVAWTTPVWK
;
A
#
# COMPACT_ATOMS: atom_id res chain seq x y z
N MET A 1 -32.11 30.92 -13.47
CA MET A 1 -30.99 29.98 -13.33
C MET A 1 -29.70 30.75 -13.59
N LYS A 2 -28.89 31.05 -12.55
CA LYS A 2 -27.61 31.74 -12.75
C LYS A 2 -26.58 30.69 -13.19
N PRO A 3 -25.74 30.96 -14.20
CA PRO A 3 -24.70 30.03 -14.61
C PRO A 3 -23.68 29.86 -13.48
N PHE A 4 -23.36 28.62 -13.13
CA PHE A 4 -22.38 28.24 -12.14
C PHE A 4 -20.99 28.74 -12.59
N LYS A 5 -20.40 29.66 -11.82
CA LYS A 5 -19.06 30.18 -12.10
C LYS A 5 -18.02 29.10 -11.78
N GLN A 6 -17.33 28.65 -12.81
CA GLN A 6 -16.29 27.62 -12.84
C GLN A 6 -14.97 28.03 -12.16
N ASP A 7 -14.87 29.27 -11.65
CA ASP A 7 -13.59 29.89 -11.22
C ASP A 7 -13.19 29.67 -9.75
N GLN A 8 -13.89 28.82 -8.98
CA GLN A 8 -13.59 28.63 -7.57
C GLN A 8 -13.23 27.19 -7.14
N LEU A 9 -13.07 26.29 -8.09
CA LEU A 9 -12.54 24.96 -7.80
C LEU A 9 -11.08 24.85 -8.26
N GLN A 10 -10.17 25.50 -7.56
CA GLN A 10 -8.80 25.02 -7.46
C GLN A 10 -8.85 23.76 -6.59
N LEU A 11 -9.29 22.65 -7.19
CA LEU A 11 -9.11 21.33 -6.62
C LEU A 11 -7.60 21.09 -6.54
N PRO A 12 -7.07 20.64 -5.40
CA PRO A 12 -5.70 20.17 -5.34
C PRO A 12 -5.51 19.16 -6.47
N SER A 13 -4.33 19.10 -7.06
CA SER A 13 -3.99 18.20 -8.16
C SER A 13 -4.31 16.76 -7.73
N GLY A 14 -5.56 16.32 -7.94
CA GLY A 14 -6.02 14.99 -7.60
C GLY A 14 -5.22 13.97 -8.43
N ASN A 15 -4.76 12.90 -7.80
CA ASN A 15 -4.03 11.84 -8.45
C ASN A 15 -4.86 11.26 -9.61
N LEU A 16 -4.21 10.83 -10.68
CA LEU A 16 -4.87 10.28 -11.87
C LEU A 16 -5.85 9.14 -11.51
N PHE A 17 -5.50 8.34 -10.52
CA PHE A 17 -6.34 7.27 -9.96
C PHE A 17 -7.69 7.80 -9.43
N THR A 18 -7.68 8.85 -8.62
CA THR A 18 -8.90 9.43 -8.05
C THR A 18 -9.79 10.03 -9.13
N ARG A 19 -9.20 10.66 -10.16
CA ARG A 19 -9.93 11.20 -11.31
C ARG A 19 -10.56 10.10 -12.16
N LEU A 20 -9.86 8.98 -12.38
CA LEU A 20 -10.43 7.79 -13.05
C LEU A 20 -11.61 7.22 -12.27
N LEU A 21 -11.47 7.08 -10.95
CA LEU A 21 -12.52 6.59 -10.08
C LEU A 21 -13.78 7.46 -10.17
N THR A 22 -13.62 8.78 -10.01
CA THR A 22 -14.71 9.75 -10.09
C THR A 22 -15.38 9.76 -11.48
N THR A 23 -14.57 9.72 -12.54
CA THR A 23 -15.06 9.67 -13.93
C THR A 23 -15.97 8.48 -14.15
N ARG A 24 -15.58 7.29 -13.69
CA ARG A 24 -16.38 6.06 -13.79
C ARG A 24 -17.66 6.13 -12.98
N THR A 25 -17.57 6.59 -11.74
CA THR A 25 -18.74 6.73 -10.87
C THR A 25 -19.78 7.66 -11.47
N LEU A 26 -19.36 8.84 -11.94
CA LEU A 26 -20.25 9.81 -12.59
C LEU A 26 -20.79 9.34 -13.92
N ALA A 27 -20.01 8.62 -14.72
CA ALA A 27 -20.44 8.05 -16.00
C ALA A 27 -21.53 7.01 -15.78
N THR A 28 -21.39 6.14 -14.79
CA THR A 28 -22.39 5.13 -14.42
C THR A 28 -23.69 5.77 -13.94
N LEU A 29 -23.61 6.79 -13.09
CA LEU A 29 -24.79 7.50 -12.57
C LEU A 29 -25.55 8.26 -13.67
N ARG A 30 -24.84 8.91 -14.56
CA ARG A 30 -25.43 9.76 -15.62
C ARG A 30 -25.74 8.99 -16.89
N HIS A 31 -25.47 7.67 -16.92
CA HIS A 31 -25.63 6.82 -18.10
C HIS A 31 -24.96 7.42 -19.36
N CYS A 32 -23.78 8.02 -19.18
CA CYS A 32 -22.99 8.62 -20.24
C CYS A 32 -21.62 7.96 -20.38
N ARG A 33 -20.87 8.31 -21.41
CA ARG A 33 -19.54 7.76 -21.61
C ARG A 33 -18.53 8.37 -20.65
N GLU A 34 -17.59 7.58 -20.15
CA GLU A 34 -16.50 8.05 -19.30
C GLU A 34 -15.74 9.24 -19.90
N TRP A 35 -15.54 9.19 -21.21
CA TRP A 35 -14.91 10.27 -21.97
C TRP A 35 -15.65 11.62 -21.86
N ASP A 36 -16.97 11.61 -21.94
CA ASP A 36 -17.79 12.84 -21.88
C ASP A 36 -17.70 13.49 -20.51
N VAL A 37 -17.63 12.68 -19.47
CA VAL A 37 -17.41 13.15 -18.09
C VAL A 37 -16.00 13.73 -17.93
N ALA A 38 -14.98 13.02 -18.41
CA ALA A 38 -13.59 13.47 -18.32
C ALA A 38 -13.37 14.77 -19.09
N ALA A 39 -13.89 14.88 -20.29
CA ALA A 39 -13.80 16.10 -21.12
C ALA A 39 -14.49 17.31 -20.46
N LYS A 40 -15.58 17.08 -19.74
CA LYS A 40 -16.34 18.12 -19.05
C LYS A 40 -15.70 18.55 -17.73
N MET A 41 -15.21 17.61 -16.93
CA MET A 41 -14.64 17.88 -15.60
C MET A 41 -13.19 18.33 -15.68
N TRP A 42 -12.40 17.70 -16.54
CA TRP A 42 -10.95 17.95 -16.71
C TRP A 42 -10.55 18.11 -18.17
N PRO A 43 -10.97 19.18 -18.86
CA PRO A 43 -10.74 19.34 -20.30
C PRO A 43 -9.27 19.41 -20.70
N ASN A 44 -8.40 19.81 -19.79
CA ASN A 44 -6.97 19.99 -20.03
C ASN A 44 -6.11 18.80 -19.56
N ASP A 45 -6.70 17.77 -18.95
CA ASP A 45 -5.98 16.62 -18.44
C ASP A 45 -5.77 15.56 -19.53
N LYS A 46 -4.70 15.74 -20.31
CA LYS A 46 -4.33 14.81 -21.38
C LYS A 46 -3.98 13.42 -20.88
N THR A 47 -3.52 13.30 -19.63
CA THR A 47 -3.12 12.01 -19.04
C THR A 47 -4.35 11.18 -18.71
N LEU A 48 -5.38 11.77 -18.12
CA LEU A 48 -6.67 11.12 -17.88
C LEU A 48 -7.33 10.69 -19.18
N GLN A 49 -7.34 11.56 -20.19
CA GLN A 49 -7.89 11.27 -21.51
C GLN A 49 -7.16 10.12 -22.19
N ALA A 50 -5.83 10.10 -22.13
CA ALA A 50 -5.02 9.01 -22.65
C ALA A 50 -5.26 7.68 -21.91
N ALA A 51 -5.40 7.71 -20.59
CA ALA A 51 -5.71 6.51 -19.79
C ALA A 51 -7.08 5.90 -20.14
N LEU A 52 -8.08 6.74 -20.46
CA LEU A 52 -9.40 6.28 -20.91
C LEU A 52 -9.36 5.72 -22.34
N LEU A 53 -8.54 6.28 -23.22
CA LEU A 53 -8.37 5.82 -24.60
C LEU A 53 -7.67 4.45 -24.69
N LEU A 54 -6.71 4.18 -23.81
CA LEU A 54 -5.98 2.90 -23.77
C LEU A 54 -6.91 1.70 -23.56
N ARG A 55 -8.05 1.88 -22.89
CA ARG A 55 -9.06 0.82 -22.70
C ARG A 55 -10.02 0.67 -23.89
N ALA A 56 -10.09 1.66 -24.76
CA ALA A 56 -10.96 1.63 -25.96
C ALA A 56 -10.23 1.11 -27.21
N ALA A 57 -8.92 0.88 -27.14
CA ALA A 57 -8.14 0.46 -28.30
C ALA A 57 -8.32 -1.04 -28.60
N SER A 58 -8.60 -1.37 -29.85
CA SER A 58 -8.84 -2.72 -30.34
C SER A 58 -7.58 -3.59 -30.53
N ASN A 59 -6.38 -3.09 -30.22
CA ASN A 59 -5.14 -3.84 -30.24
C ASN A 59 -4.53 -3.90 -28.84
N PRO A 60 -4.05 -5.07 -28.38
CA PRO A 60 -3.39 -5.16 -27.08
C PRO A 60 -2.15 -4.27 -27.06
N ALA A 61 -2.14 -3.29 -26.14
CA ALA A 61 -0.99 -2.46 -25.89
C ALA A 61 0.13 -3.36 -25.34
N MET A 62 1.26 -3.45 -26.04
CA MET A 62 2.41 -4.19 -25.56
C MET A 62 3.21 -3.34 -24.58
N VAL A 63 3.36 -3.81 -23.36
CA VAL A 63 4.15 -3.18 -22.28
C VAL A 63 5.65 -3.11 -22.63
N SER A 64 6.07 -3.88 -23.64
CA SER A 64 7.47 -3.99 -24.08
C SER A 64 7.90 -2.97 -25.14
N VAL A 65 7.02 -2.10 -25.61
CA VAL A 65 7.34 -1.10 -26.64
C VAL A 65 7.40 0.29 -26.01
N ALA A 66 8.61 0.84 -25.88
CA ALA A 66 8.83 2.21 -25.43
C ALA A 66 8.06 3.19 -26.31
N GLY A 67 7.31 4.10 -25.68
CA GLY A 67 6.50 5.15 -26.35
C GLY A 67 5.01 4.81 -26.55
N TRP A 68 4.52 3.62 -26.20
CA TRP A 68 3.13 3.25 -26.47
C TRP A 68 2.21 3.11 -25.25
N ALA A 69 2.59 2.75 -24.15
CA ALA A 69 1.74 2.67 -22.94
C ALA A 69 2.57 2.49 -21.67
N ALA A 70 3.84 2.10 -21.81
CA ALA A 70 4.73 1.81 -20.70
C ALA A 70 4.91 3.02 -19.76
N GLU A 71 5.08 4.22 -20.32
CA GLU A 71 5.25 5.44 -19.53
C GLU A 71 3.96 5.86 -18.81
N LEU A 72 2.81 5.69 -19.46
CA LEU A 72 1.52 6.04 -18.88
C LEU A 72 1.13 5.04 -17.78
N THR A 73 1.41 3.76 -18.01
CA THR A 73 1.20 2.69 -17.03
C THR A 73 2.04 2.92 -15.77
N GLN A 74 3.32 3.27 -15.93
CA GLN A 74 4.20 3.59 -14.80
C GLN A 74 3.71 4.81 -14.01
N LYS A 75 3.15 5.81 -14.67
CA LYS A 75 2.62 7.00 -14.01
C LYS A 75 1.35 6.69 -13.21
N VAL A 76 0.43 5.91 -13.74
CA VAL A 76 -0.79 5.47 -13.02
C VAL A 76 -0.41 4.68 -11.77
N VAL A 77 0.61 3.82 -11.85
CA VAL A 77 1.13 3.08 -10.70
C VAL A 77 1.71 4.02 -9.65
N ALA A 78 2.57 4.95 -10.08
CA ALA A 78 3.20 5.88 -9.15
C ALA A 78 2.13 6.73 -8.43
N ASP A 79 1.15 7.27 -9.15
CA ASP A 79 0.07 8.07 -8.59
C ASP A 79 -0.84 7.25 -7.66
N ALA A 80 -1.08 5.98 -7.98
CA ALA A 80 -1.87 5.08 -7.14
C ALA A 80 -1.12 4.69 -5.86
N VAL A 81 0.18 4.39 -5.96
CA VAL A 81 1.05 4.13 -4.82
C VAL A 81 1.19 5.38 -3.96
N GLU A 82 1.30 6.57 -4.54
CA GLU A 82 1.34 7.84 -3.82
C GLU A 82 0.05 8.12 -3.06
N ALA A 83 -1.12 7.89 -3.68
CA ALA A 83 -2.41 8.05 -3.02
C ALA A 83 -2.57 7.11 -1.83
N LEU A 84 -2.09 5.86 -1.95
CA LEU A 84 -2.12 4.89 -0.87
C LEU A 84 -1.05 5.14 0.18
N SER A 85 0.15 5.58 -0.19
CA SER A 85 1.20 5.89 0.77
C SER A 85 0.79 7.02 1.72
N ALA A 86 -0.03 7.95 1.25
CA ALA A 86 -0.64 8.96 2.11
C ALA A 86 -1.63 8.39 3.14
N ALA A 87 -2.20 7.20 2.87
CA ALA A 87 -3.19 6.54 3.73
C ALA A 87 -2.66 5.31 4.46
N ALA A 88 -1.56 4.69 4.00
CA ALA A 88 -1.00 3.44 4.51
C ALA A 88 0.52 3.50 4.63
N CYS A 89 1.03 3.40 5.86
CA CYS A 89 2.46 3.34 6.13
C CYS A 89 3.12 2.09 5.52
N ALA A 90 2.38 0.98 5.41
CA ALA A 90 2.86 -0.25 4.81
C ALA A 90 3.33 -0.07 3.36
N VAL A 91 2.60 0.74 2.59
CA VAL A 91 2.93 0.98 1.17
C VAL A 91 4.25 1.75 1.03
N GLU A 92 4.53 2.68 1.93
CA GLU A 92 5.80 3.40 1.96
C GLU A 92 6.97 2.46 2.30
N VAL A 93 6.80 1.58 3.29
CA VAL A 93 7.80 0.55 3.61
C VAL A 93 8.04 -0.39 2.44
N MET A 94 6.98 -0.84 1.76
CA MET A 94 7.07 -1.71 0.58
C MET A 94 7.81 -1.02 -0.56
N SER A 95 7.54 0.26 -0.82
CA SER A 95 8.19 1.04 -1.90
C SER A 95 9.70 1.19 -1.71
N GLY A 96 10.17 1.21 -0.46
CA GLY A 96 11.59 1.20 -0.13
C GLY A 96 12.27 -0.17 -0.33
N GLY A 97 11.50 -1.24 -0.51
CA GLY A 97 11.97 -2.61 -0.70
C GLY A 97 12.08 -3.03 -2.16
N LEU A 98 11.95 -4.34 -2.41
CA LEU A 98 11.84 -4.88 -3.76
C LEU A 98 10.39 -4.86 -4.20
N VAL A 99 10.04 -4.00 -5.14
CA VAL A 99 8.70 -3.95 -5.71
C VAL A 99 8.69 -4.63 -7.07
N VAL A 100 7.76 -5.57 -7.24
CA VAL A 100 7.52 -6.29 -8.49
C VAL A 100 6.12 -5.94 -8.98
N SER A 101 5.99 -5.63 -10.28
CA SER A 101 4.68 -5.39 -10.89
C SER A 101 3.91 -6.70 -10.99
N TRP A 102 2.63 -6.65 -10.64
CA TRP A 102 1.75 -7.81 -10.73
C TRP A 102 0.91 -7.76 -12.01
N ASP A 103 1.32 -8.49 -13.02
CA ASP A 103 0.65 -8.51 -14.34
C ASP A 103 -0.38 -9.66 -14.47
N GLY A 104 -1.09 -9.99 -13.40
CA GLY A 104 -2.17 -10.99 -13.44
C GLY A 104 -1.72 -12.45 -13.47
N TYR A 105 -0.45 -12.72 -13.27
CA TYR A 105 0.11 -14.08 -13.22
C TYR A 105 0.00 -14.71 -11.83
N GLY A 106 0.20 -16.01 -11.75
CA GLY A 106 0.18 -16.78 -10.50
C GLY A 106 1.23 -16.35 -9.47
N ALA A 107 1.71 -17.24 -8.63
CA ALA A 107 2.71 -16.89 -7.62
C ALA A 107 4.02 -16.40 -8.24
N ILE A 108 4.59 -15.32 -7.71
CA ILE A 108 5.89 -14.78 -8.11
C ILE A 108 6.96 -15.32 -7.17
N SER A 109 7.99 -15.94 -7.73
CA SER A 109 9.13 -16.42 -6.97
C SER A 109 10.20 -15.34 -6.85
N VAL A 110 10.50 -14.93 -5.63
CA VAL A 110 11.53 -13.92 -5.32
C VAL A 110 12.72 -14.64 -4.68
N PRO A 111 13.94 -14.53 -5.21
CA PRO A 111 15.10 -15.12 -4.58
C PRO A 111 15.42 -14.42 -3.26
N THR A 112 15.63 -15.20 -2.21
CA THR A 112 16.08 -14.74 -0.90
C THR A 112 17.50 -15.27 -0.68
N LEU A 113 18.37 -14.40 -0.16
CA LEU A 113 19.69 -14.82 0.25
C LEU A 113 19.60 -15.32 1.69
N VAL A 114 19.89 -16.59 1.90
CA VAL A 114 20.15 -17.08 3.26
C VAL A 114 21.50 -16.53 3.65
N ALA A 115 21.51 -15.58 4.59
CA ALA A 115 22.73 -14.94 5.02
C ALA A 115 23.65 -15.98 5.67
N SER A 116 24.57 -16.44 4.91
CA SER A 116 25.79 -17.11 5.39
C SER A 116 26.82 -16.06 5.78
N ALA A 117 27.68 -16.38 6.73
CA ALA A 117 28.77 -15.52 7.16
C ALA A 117 29.59 -15.03 5.95
N ALA A 118 30.16 -13.82 6.10
CA ALA A 118 30.87 -13.07 5.07
C ALA A 118 31.44 -13.92 3.90
N ASN A 119 30.83 -13.80 2.75
CA ASN A 119 31.22 -14.57 1.56
C ASN A 119 32.43 -13.98 0.82
N GLY A 120 32.88 -12.82 1.23
CA GLY A 120 34.09 -12.15 0.72
C GLY A 120 35.16 -12.04 1.80
N GLY A 121 36.41 -11.97 1.40
CA GLY A 121 37.55 -11.76 2.29
C GLY A 121 38.75 -11.25 1.53
N PHE A 122 39.68 -10.62 2.22
CA PHE A 122 40.96 -10.24 1.66
C PHE A 122 41.82 -11.50 1.52
N VAL A 123 42.49 -11.62 0.40
CA VAL A 123 43.38 -12.76 0.10
C VAL A 123 44.76 -12.20 -0.14
N ALA A 124 45.79 -12.79 0.48
CA ALA A 124 47.15 -12.39 0.26
C ALA A 124 47.62 -12.77 -1.14
N GLU A 125 48.65 -12.07 -1.65
CA GLU A 125 49.24 -12.40 -2.94
C GLU A 125 49.73 -13.83 -3.00
N GLY A 126 49.38 -14.54 -4.08
CA GLY A 126 49.74 -15.96 -4.27
C GLY A 126 48.91 -16.96 -3.46
N GLN A 127 47.93 -16.55 -2.69
CA GLN A 127 47.06 -17.48 -1.97
C GLN A 127 45.78 -17.79 -2.79
N PRO A 128 45.24 -19.03 -2.68
CA PRO A 128 44.03 -19.39 -3.40
C PRO A 128 42.81 -18.63 -2.85
N ILE A 129 41.98 -18.08 -3.75
CA ILE A 129 40.71 -17.45 -3.40
C ILE A 129 39.73 -18.54 -2.97
N PRO A 130 39.13 -18.46 -1.75
CA PRO A 130 38.16 -19.44 -1.28
C PRO A 130 36.89 -19.40 -2.10
N VAL A 131 36.48 -20.54 -2.67
CA VAL A 131 35.19 -20.70 -3.34
C VAL A 131 34.10 -20.93 -2.28
N ARG A 132 33.11 -20.08 -2.25
CA ARG A 132 31.97 -20.18 -1.32
C ARG A 132 30.66 -20.34 -2.09
N GLN A 133 29.78 -21.17 -1.58
CA GLN A 133 28.47 -21.41 -2.18
C GLN A 133 27.45 -20.47 -1.54
N PHE A 134 26.69 -19.78 -2.38
CA PHE A 134 25.52 -19.01 -1.92
C PHE A 134 24.34 -19.95 -1.78
N ALA A 135 23.75 -20.00 -0.59
CA ALA A 135 22.46 -20.64 -0.41
C ALA A 135 21.36 -19.63 -0.74
N THR A 136 20.58 -19.95 -1.74
CA THR A 136 19.39 -19.15 -2.11
C THR A 136 18.13 -19.96 -1.81
N GLN A 137 17.14 -19.32 -1.24
CA GLN A 137 15.79 -19.84 -1.11
C GLN A 137 14.86 -19.01 -1.97
N ALA A 138 13.76 -19.60 -2.41
CA ALA A 138 12.71 -18.89 -3.11
C ALA A 138 11.60 -18.53 -2.13
N ALA A 139 11.33 -17.24 -1.94
CA ALA A 139 10.13 -16.79 -1.29
C ALA A 139 9.03 -16.61 -2.33
N LEU A 140 7.86 -17.20 -2.10
CA LEU A 140 6.73 -17.13 -3.00
C LEU A 140 5.79 -16.01 -2.56
N ILE A 141 5.52 -15.08 -3.47
CA ILE A 141 4.47 -14.08 -3.30
C ILE A 141 3.22 -14.65 -3.97
N ASN A 142 2.26 -15.05 -3.13
CA ASN A 142 0.97 -15.56 -3.61
C ASN A 142 0.03 -14.42 -3.99
N PRO A 143 -0.91 -14.65 -4.92
CA PRO A 143 -1.88 -13.64 -5.34
C PRO A 143 -2.93 -13.41 -4.26
N TYR A 144 -2.82 -12.31 -3.55
CA TYR A 144 -3.85 -11.81 -2.65
C TYR A 144 -4.45 -10.52 -3.20
N LYS A 145 -5.64 -10.17 -2.72
CA LYS A 145 -6.35 -8.97 -3.14
C LYS A 145 -6.96 -8.27 -1.94
N THR A 146 -6.78 -6.99 -1.87
CA THR A 146 -7.58 -6.12 -1.00
C THR A 146 -8.78 -5.64 -1.78
N ALA A 147 -9.97 -5.71 -1.21
CA ALA A 147 -11.19 -5.24 -1.85
C ALA A 147 -12.04 -4.45 -0.85
N SER A 148 -12.65 -3.39 -1.33
CA SER A 148 -13.58 -2.56 -0.55
C SER A 148 -14.78 -2.19 -1.41
N ILE A 149 -15.95 -2.14 -0.80
CA ILE A 149 -17.19 -1.68 -1.43
C ILE A 149 -17.69 -0.48 -0.64
N CYS A 150 -17.96 0.60 -1.34
CA CYS A 150 -18.59 1.79 -0.77
C CYS A 150 -19.93 2.01 -1.48
N VAL A 151 -21.00 2.31 -0.72
CA VAL A 151 -22.30 2.66 -1.27
C VAL A 151 -22.58 4.11 -0.97
N LEU A 152 -22.90 4.86 -2.00
CA LEU A 152 -23.11 6.31 -1.96
C LEU A 152 -24.51 6.63 -2.48
N THR A 153 -25.19 7.58 -1.89
CA THR A 153 -26.45 8.08 -2.44
C THR A 153 -26.19 8.97 -3.63
N ARG A 154 -27.19 9.10 -4.51
CA ARG A 154 -27.08 9.97 -5.70
C ARG A 154 -26.78 11.40 -5.30
N GLU A 155 -27.41 11.92 -4.23
CA GLU A 155 -27.22 13.28 -3.76
C GLU A 155 -25.77 13.53 -3.32
N MET A 156 -25.14 12.56 -2.67
CA MET A 156 -23.72 12.65 -2.28
C MET A 156 -22.81 12.72 -3.50
N VAL A 157 -23.08 11.91 -4.54
CA VAL A 157 -22.26 11.87 -5.75
C VAL A 157 -22.47 13.11 -6.63
N GLU A 158 -23.67 13.67 -6.65
CA GLU A 158 -23.99 14.92 -7.39
C GLU A 158 -23.51 16.18 -6.66
N SER A 159 -23.15 16.06 -5.37
CA SER A 159 -22.56 17.16 -4.60
C SER A 159 -21.19 17.58 -5.16
N SER A 160 -20.83 18.84 -4.93
CA SER A 160 -19.57 19.43 -5.43
C SER A 160 -18.30 18.76 -4.86
N ASN A 161 -18.42 17.97 -3.79
CA ASN A 161 -17.31 17.32 -3.09
C ASN A 161 -17.24 15.79 -3.30
N ALA A 162 -18.00 15.24 -4.25
CA ALA A 162 -18.08 13.80 -4.49
C ALA A 162 -16.72 13.15 -4.73
N GLU A 163 -15.84 13.78 -5.49
CA GLU A 163 -14.48 13.28 -5.74
C GLU A 163 -13.69 13.07 -4.47
N ALA A 164 -13.66 14.09 -3.61
CA ALA A 164 -12.92 14.05 -2.36
C ALA A 164 -13.48 12.98 -1.39
N LEU A 165 -14.80 12.85 -1.31
CA LEU A 165 -15.47 11.88 -0.45
C LEU A 165 -15.22 10.44 -0.89
N ILE A 166 -15.35 10.16 -2.19
CA ILE A 166 -15.14 8.81 -2.74
C ILE A 166 -13.68 8.40 -2.57
N SER A 167 -12.76 9.30 -2.94
CA SER A 167 -11.33 9.07 -2.80
C SER A 167 -10.94 8.82 -1.34
N ASP A 168 -11.36 9.70 -0.43
CA ASP A 168 -11.01 9.61 0.98
C ASP A 168 -11.55 8.33 1.62
N ALA A 169 -12.81 7.97 1.38
CA ALA A 169 -13.42 6.78 1.95
C ALA A 169 -12.76 5.49 1.46
N LEU A 170 -12.52 5.34 0.16
CA LEU A 170 -11.99 4.10 -0.42
C LEU A 170 -10.50 3.94 -0.16
N VAL A 171 -9.71 5.00 -0.34
CA VAL A 171 -8.26 4.96 -0.15
C VAL A 171 -7.91 4.76 1.32
N LYS A 172 -8.57 5.45 2.24
CA LYS A 172 -8.36 5.25 3.68
C LYS A 172 -8.78 3.87 4.14
N SER A 173 -9.92 3.37 3.69
CA SER A 173 -10.39 2.02 4.04
C SER A 173 -9.40 0.94 3.57
N ALA A 174 -8.96 1.03 2.32
CA ALA A 174 -7.96 0.11 1.77
C ALA A 174 -6.61 0.22 2.50
N GLY A 175 -6.15 1.44 2.76
CA GLY A 175 -4.90 1.71 3.46
C GLY A 175 -4.88 1.13 4.87
N MET A 176 -5.93 1.36 5.65
CA MET A 176 -6.03 0.79 7.02
C MET A 176 -6.06 -0.74 7.02
N ALA A 177 -6.73 -1.36 6.05
CA ALA A 177 -6.77 -2.81 5.92
C ALA A 177 -5.39 -3.40 5.56
N ILE A 178 -4.65 -2.73 4.68
CA ILE A 178 -3.28 -3.11 4.32
C ILE A 178 -2.36 -2.97 5.53
N ASP A 179 -2.39 -1.84 6.23
CA ASP A 179 -1.58 -1.60 7.43
C ASP A 179 -1.84 -2.63 8.51
N ALA A 180 -3.10 -2.91 8.83
CA ALA A 180 -3.48 -3.88 9.85
C ALA A 180 -2.96 -5.29 9.53
N THR A 181 -3.01 -5.70 8.27
CA THR A 181 -2.52 -7.00 7.83
C THR A 181 -0.99 -7.03 7.77
N PHE A 182 -0.38 -6.01 7.19
CA PHE A 182 1.08 -5.93 7.01
C PHE A 182 1.82 -5.92 8.33
N PHE A 183 1.47 -5.03 9.26
CA PHE A 183 2.11 -4.94 10.57
C PHE A 183 1.61 -5.99 11.57
N GLY A 184 0.72 -6.88 11.18
CA GLY A 184 0.22 -7.95 12.02
C GLY A 184 1.26 -9.02 12.33
N SER A 185 0.91 -9.93 13.24
CA SER A 185 1.68 -11.14 13.59
C SER A 185 0.99 -12.44 13.15
N THR A 186 -0.13 -12.33 12.42
CA THR A 186 -0.92 -13.47 11.97
C THR A 186 -0.20 -14.23 10.86
N ALA A 187 -0.35 -15.55 10.84
CA ALA A 187 0.13 -16.38 9.74
C ALA A 187 -0.69 -16.14 8.46
N ALA A 188 -0.10 -16.49 7.31
CA ALA A 188 -0.80 -16.44 6.04
C ALA A 188 -2.05 -17.33 6.07
N THR A 189 -3.11 -16.82 5.47
CA THR A 189 -4.39 -17.55 5.29
C THR A 189 -4.70 -17.66 3.81
N ALA A 190 -5.80 -18.31 3.45
CA ALA A 190 -6.26 -18.32 2.05
C ALA A 190 -6.68 -16.92 1.56
N ALA A 191 -7.01 -15.99 2.46
CA ALA A 191 -7.52 -14.67 2.14
C ALA A 191 -6.48 -13.54 2.26
N ALA A 192 -5.41 -13.73 3.04
CA ALA A 192 -4.46 -12.67 3.35
C ALA A 192 -3.03 -13.22 3.49
N PRO A 193 -2.00 -12.42 3.11
CA PRO A 193 -0.60 -12.78 3.34
C PRO A 193 -0.28 -12.76 4.84
N ALA A 194 0.84 -13.35 5.23
CA ALA A 194 1.33 -13.26 6.60
C ALA A 194 1.71 -11.82 6.96
N GLY A 195 1.44 -11.43 8.19
CA GLY A 195 1.99 -10.19 8.74
C GLY A 195 3.51 -10.28 8.87
N ILE A 196 4.19 -9.16 8.74
CA ILE A 196 5.68 -9.12 8.77
C ILE A 196 6.28 -9.53 10.12
N ARG A 197 5.50 -9.47 11.18
CA ARG A 197 5.93 -9.93 12.54
C ARG A 197 5.66 -11.40 12.78
N ASN A 198 5.05 -12.11 11.83
CA ASN A 198 4.74 -13.52 11.99
C ASN A 198 6.02 -14.36 12.19
N GLY A 199 6.05 -15.13 13.29
CA GLY A 199 7.20 -15.95 13.64
C GLY A 199 8.42 -15.19 14.17
N ILE A 200 8.34 -13.87 14.37
CA ILE A 200 9.42 -13.06 14.90
C ILE A 200 9.13 -12.75 16.39
N ALA A 201 10.02 -13.21 17.27
CA ALA A 201 9.89 -12.93 18.69
C ALA A 201 10.14 -11.45 19.02
N ALA A 202 9.39 -10.92 19.98
CA ALA A 202 9.62 -9.59 20.51
C ALA A 202 10.99 -9.51 21.19
N LEU A 203 11.67 -8.38 21.03
CA LEU A 203 12.85 -8.05 21.81
C LEU A 203 12.39 -7.63 23.22
N THR A 204 13.22 -7.92 24.21
CA THR A 204 12.98 -7.47 25.58
C THR A 204 13.12 -5.95 25.66
N PRO A 205 12.12 -5.21 26.16
CA PRO A 205 12.22 -3.78 26.33
C PRO A 205 13.28 -3.41 27.37
N SER A 206 13.78 -2.19 27.30
CA SER A 206 14.75 -1.67 28.28
C SER A 206 14.19 -1.75 29.71
N ALA A 207 15.02 -2.17 30.61
CA ALA A 207 14.72 -2.22 32.04
C ALA A 207 15.02 -0.89 32.77
N SER A 208 15.52 0.13 32.07
CA SER A 208 15.82 1.43 32.65
C SER A 208 14.57 2.11 33.19
N THR A 209 14.67 2.70 34.37
CA THR A 209 13.61 3.51 34.97
C THR A 209 13.58 4.94 34.42
N ASP A 210 14.68 5.38 33.81
CA ASP A 210 14.71 6.66 33.09
C ASP A 210 14.08 6.49 31.71
N ALA A 211 13.02 7.25 31.43
CA ALA A 211 12.30 7.20 30.17
C ALA A 211 13.14 7.67 28.97
N PHE A 212 14.16 8.51 29.19
CA PHE A 212 15.04 8.97 28.15
C PHE A 212 16.05 7.87 27.76
N GLU A 213 16.67 7.26 28.75
CA GLU A 213 17.60 6.14 28.56
C GLU A 213 16.88 4.94 27.96
N ALA A 214 15.71 4.55 28.51
CA ALA A 214 14.90 3.46 27.97
C ALA A 214 14.52 3.67 26.51
N PHE A 215 14.24 4.91 26.10
CA PHE A 215 13.96 5.25 24.71
C PHE A 215 15.13 4.93 23.79
N PHE A 216 16.36 5.39 24.13
CA PHE A 216 17.52 5.16 23.28
C PHE A 216 17.95 3.69 23.28
N ASP A 217 17.80 3.00 24.39
CA ASP A 217 18.10 1.57 24.49
C ASP A 217 17.20 0.76 23.57
N ASP A 218 15.87 1.01 23.62
CA ASP A 218 14.91 0.28 22.78
C ASP A 218 15.13 0.58 21.30
N ILE A 219 15.33 1.84 20.93
CA ILE A 219 15.63 2.23 19.53
C ILE A 219 16.92 1.57 19.05
N SER A 220 17.97 1.61 19.86
CA SER A 220 19.26 1.01 19.53
C SER A 220 19.14 -0.52 19.39
N SER A 221 18.38 -1.15 20.28
CA SER A 221 18.15 -2.59 20.27
C SER A 221 17.45 -3.05 18.97
N VAL A 222 16.35 -2.39 18.57
CA VAL A 222 15.63 -2.75 17.33
C VAL A 222 16.47 -2.44 16.09
N LEU A 223 17.20 -1.32 16.05
CA LEU A 223 18.06 -0.96 14.90
C LEU A 223 19.26 -1.90 14.76
N ASN A 224 19.91 -2.27 15.88
CA ASN A 224 21.01 -3.23 15.87
C ASN A 224 20.57 -4.60 15.37
N SER A 225 19.34 -5.01 15.64
CA SER A 225 18.78 -6.27 15.17
C SER A 225 18.59 -6.27 13.64
N VAL A 226 18.09 -5.18 13.04
CA VAL A 226 17.81 -5.11 11.60
C VAL A 226 18.99 -4.61 10.77
N GLY A 227 19.99 -3.99 11.40
CA GLY A 227 21.15 -3.40 10.74
C GLY A 227 21.91 -4.34 9.81
N PRO A 228 22.20 -5.59 10.19
CA PRO A 228 22.93 -6.55 9.35
C PRO A 228 22.27 -6.84 8.01
N VAL A 229 20.94 -6.73 7.92
CA VAL A 229 20.17 -6.96 6.68
C VAL A 229 20.00 -5.68 5.87
N GLY A 230 19.74 -4.56 6.55
CA GLY A 230 19.48 -3.28 5.89
C GLY A 230 20.70 -2.61 5.27
N GLY A 231 21.91 -2.84 5.82
CA GLY A 231 23.12 -2.18 5.39
C GLY A 231 23.05 -0.66 5.58
N ARG A 232 23.00 0.10 4.49
CA ARG A 232 22.85 1.57 4.55
C ARG A 232 21.41 2.07 4.68
N GLY A 233 20.43 1.17 4.77
CA GLY A 233 19.01 1.52 4.84
C GLY A 233 18.35 1.54 3.46
N PRO A 234 17.12 2.09 3.34
CA PRO A 234 16.38 2.79 4.38
C PRO A 234 15.87 1.87 5.49
N PHE A 235 15.87 2.41 6.70
CA PHE A 235 15.29 1.79 7.88
C PHE A 235 14.01 2.53 8.26
N TYR A 236 12.97 1.80 8.53
CA TYR A 236 11.70 2.35 8.97
C TYR A 236 11.48 2.02 10.44
N ILE A 237 11.16 3.03 11.23
CA ILE A 237 10.70 2.86 12.61
C ILE A 237 9.23 3.22 12.67
N ILE A 238 8.41 2.28 13.08
CA ILE A 238 6.97 2.40 13.07
C ILE A 238 6.47 2.35 14.52
N GLY A 239 5.64 3.31 14.89
CA GLY A 239 4.97 3.37 16.16
C GLY A 239 3.59 3.98 16.06
N ASN A 240 2.82 3.96 17.14
CA ASN A 240 1.57 4.69 17.18
C ASN A 240 1.82 6.22 17.16
N VAL A 241 0.77 7.01 16.94
CA VAL A 241 0.87 8.48 16.81
C VAL A 241 1.52 9.15 18.03
N GLY A 242 1.23 8.66 19.24
CA GLY A 242 1.85 9.18 20.46
C GLY A 242 3.36 8.95 20.49
N ARG A 243 3.79 7.74 20.18
CA ARG A 243 5.23 7.39 20.10
C ARG A 243 5.93 8.10 18.95
N TYR A 244 5.25 8.25 17.82
CA TYR A 244 5.76 9.05 16.71
C TYR A 244 6.09 10.48 17.15
N GLY A 245 5.17 11.12 17.90
CA GLY A 245 5.41 12.45 18.46
C GLY A 245 6.64 12.49 19.38
N THR A 246 6.77 11.52 20.27
CA THR A 246 7.94 11.40 21.17
C THR A 246 9.23 11.17 20.37
N MET A 247 9.23 10.30 19.37
CA MET A 247 10.38 10.06 18.50
C MET A 247 10.79 11.32 17.73
N ARG A 248 9.85 12.03 17.13
CA ARG A 248 10.13 13.28 16.39
C ARG A 248 10.67 14.40 17.29
N GLN A 249 10.29 14.46 18.55
CA GLN A 249 10.83 15.41 19.52
C GLN A 249 12.26 15.07 19.95
N ARG A 250 12.58 13.77 20.04
CA ARG A 250 13.89 13.30 20.53
C ARG A 250 14.92 13.11 19.43
N PHE A 251 14.50 12.85 18.20
CA PHE A 251 15.42 12.83 17.06
C PHE A 251 15.69 14.27 16.60
N VAL A 252 16.87 14.77 16.96
CA VAL A 252 17.31 16.14 16.64
C VAL A 252 17.77 16.24 15.19
N PHE A 253 18.23 15.13 14.59
CA PHE A 253 18.72 15.08 13.22
C PHE A 253 17.84 14.25 12.33
N GLU A 254 17.51 14.76 11.15
CA GLU A 254 16.84 14.00 10.11
C GLU A 254 17.89 13.21 9.31
N ASP A 255 17.85 11.88 9.39
CA ASP A 255 18.63 11.00 8.53
C ASP A 255 17.71 10.48 7.42
N PRO A 256 18.03 10.72 6.15
CA PRO A 256 17.24 10.22 5.03
C PRO A 256 17.18 8.68 4.96
N ASN A 257 18.08 8.00 5.67
CA ASN A 257 18.07 6.54 5.77
C ASN A 257 17.27 6.01 6.97
N LEU A 258 16.81 6.87 7.87
CA LEU A 258 16.03 6.51 9.05
C LEU A 258 14.68 7.24 9.03
N ILE A 259 13.65 6.55 8.63
CA ILE A 259 12.32 7.12 8.40
C ILE A 259 11.40 6.66 9.54
N VAL A 260 10.72 7.62 10.18
CA VAL A 260 9.78 7.34 11.26
C VAL A 260 8.35 7.54 10.75
N LEU A 261 7.51 6.51 10.88
CA LEU A 261 6.15 6.50 10.39
C LEU A 261 5.13 6.22 11.51
N PRO A 262 4.01 6.96 11.54
CA PRO A 262 2.94 6.71 12.49
C PRO A 262 1.89 5.77 11.89
N THR A 263 1.51 4.71 12.61
CA THR A 263 0.31 3.91 12.28
C THR A 263 -0.37 3.39 13.55
N SER A 264 -1.69 3.31 13.51
CA SER A 264 -2.46 2.68 14.60
C SER A 264 -2.37 1.15 14.58
N ALA A 265 -1.92 0.56 13.48
CA ALA A 265 -1.90 -0.89 13.27
C ALA A 265 -0.91 -1.64 14.19
N VAL A 266 0.11 -0.96 14.69
CA VAL A 266 1.11 -1.57 15.60
C VAL A 266 0.70 -1.51 17.08
N GLY A 267 -0.39 -0.81 17.42
CA GLY A 267 -0.85 -0.69 18.81
C GLY A 267 0.18 -0.04 19.73
N ALA A 268 0.59 -0.74 20.80
CA ALA A 268 1.59 -0.27 21.74
C ALA A 268 3.02 -0.68 21.35
N ASP A 269 3.23 -1.34 20.24
CA ASP A 269 4.54 -1.85 19.85
C ASP A 269 5.34 -0.81 19.07
N LEU A 270 6.65 -1.02 19.07
CA LEU A 270 7.62 -0.33 18.24
C LEU A 270 8.20 -1.35 17.26
N VAL A 271 8.13 -1.08 15.98
CA VAL A 271 8.59 -2.00 14.93
C VAL A 271 9.69 -1.31 14.11
N ALA A 272 10.82 -1.96 13.96
CA ALA A 272 11.87 -1.53 13.03
C ALA A 272 11.94 -2.48 11.84
N ILE A 273 12.04 -1.92 10.64
CA ILE A 273 12.05 -2.67 9.38
C ILE A 273 13.19 -2.17 8.51
N ALA A 274 14.04 -3.09 8.07
CA ALA A 274 14.94 -2.85 6.97
C ALA A 274 14.19 -3.12 5.66
N SER A 275 13.86 -2.10 4.89
CA SER A 275 13.01 -2.25 3.70
C SER A 275 13.53 -3.26 2.67
N LYS A 276 14.85 -3.44 2.56
CA LYS A 276 15.49 -4.44 1.70
C LYS A 276 15.11 -5.88 2.01
N ALA A 277 14.64 -6.15 3.25
CA ALA A 277 14.13 -7.45 3.65
C ALA A 277 12.71 -7.72 3.14
N VAL A 278 12.00 -6.72 2.65
CA VAL A 278 10.62 -6.84 2.17
C VAL A 278 10.61 -6.92 0.65
N ALA A 279 9.85 -7.85 0.10
CA ALA A 279 9.47 -7.86 -1.30
C ALA A 279 7.95 -7.75 -1.40
N ALA A 280 7.48 -6.87 -2.25
CA ALA A 280 6.06 -6.65 -2.48
C ALA A 280 5.73 -6.80 -3.97
N ALA A 281 4.56 -7.34 -4.25
CA ALA A 281 3.98 -7.37 -5.58
C ALA A 281 2.70 -6.53 -5.54
N ILE A 282 2.66 -5.49 -6.35
CA ILE A 282 1.56 -4.53 -6.40
C ILE A 282 1.05 -4.49 -7.83
N SER A 283 -0.27 -4.65 -8.01
CA SER A 283 -0.86 -4.50 -9.33
C SER A 283 -0.85 -3.04 -9.77
N ILE A 284 -0.54 -2.89 -11.03
CA ILE A 284 -0.47 -1.60 -11.73
C ILE A 284 -1.86 -0.96 -11.86
N ASP A 285 -2.89 -1.78 -12.01
CA ASP A 285 -4.25 -1.31 -12.30
C ASP A 285 -5.24 -1.89 -11.28
N PRO A 286 -5.68 -1.08 -10.28
CA PRO A 286 -6.77 -1.48 -9.42
C PRO A 286 -8.05 -1.61 -10.24
N ASP A 287 -8.76 -2.70 -10.06
CA ASP A 287 -10.03 -2.96 -10.72
C ASP A 287 -11.15 -2.20 -10.00
N ILE A 288 -11.76 -1.28 -10.73
CA ILE A 288 -12.84 -0.43 -10.23
C ILE A 288 -14.13 -0.77 -10.98
N GLU A 289 -15.10 -1.26 -10.24
CA GLU A 289 -16.44 -1.54 -10.75
C GLU A 289 -17.45 -0.61 -10.10
N THR A 290 -18.34 -0.03 -10.90
CA THR A 290 -19.44 0.81 -10.41
C THR A 290 -20.76 0.23 -10.88
N VAL A 291 -21.71 0.05 -9.98
CA VAL A 291 -23.02 -0.56 -10.25
C VAL A 291 -24.10 0.21 -9.51
N ASN A 292 -25.22 0.47 -10.20
CA ASN A 292 -26.43 1.08 -9.63
C ASN A 292 -27.60 0.10 -9.52
N ALA A 293 -27.47 -1.11 -10.08
CA ALA A 293 -28.50 -2.16 -10.08
C ALA A 293 -27.93 -3.45 -9.49
N ALA A 294 -27.77 -3.49 -8.18
CA ALA A 294 -27.29 -4.65 -7.44
C ALA A 294 -28.02 -4.80 -6.10
N ALA A 295 -28.07 -6.01 -5.59
CA ALA A 295 -28.40 -6.29 -4.20
C ALA A 295 -27.11 -6.53 -3.41
N LEU A 296 -26.96 -5.86 -2.28
CA LEU A 296 -25.76 -5.92 -1.45
C LEU A 296 -26.14 -6.24 -0.01
N VAL A 297 -25.33 -7.04 0.63
CA VAL A 297 -25.37 -7.23 2.08
C VAL A 297 -24.67 -6.04 2.72
N MET A 298 -25.45 -5.20 3.41
CA MET A 298 -24.93 -4.00 4.09
C MET A 298 -24.37 -4.38 5.46
N ASP A 299 -23.31 -5.20 5.45
CA ASP A 299 -22.61 -5.63 6.66
C ASP A 299 -21.11 -5.36 6.50
N THR A 300 -20.48 -4.95 7.59
CA THR A 300 -19.03 -4.73 7.64
C THR A 300 -18.23 -6.02 7.69
N ALA A 301 -18.87 -7.13 8.09
CA ALA A 301 -18.28 -8.47 8.17
C ALA A 301 -19.29 -9.52 7.68
N PRO A 302 -19.58 -9.55 6.36
CA PRO A 302 -20.57 -10.48 5.82
C PRO A 302 -20.15 -11.93 6.09
N GLY A 303 -21.11 -12.73 6.59
CA GLY A 303 -20.90 -14.16 6.83
C GLY A 303 -20.67 -14.93 5.53
N PRO A 304 -20.35 -16.24 5.64
CA PRO A 304 -20.22 -17.11 4.48
C PRO A 304 -21.51 -17.12 3.63
N ALA A 305 -21.35 -17.39 2.34
CA ALA A 305 -22.49 -17.51 1.42
C ALA A 305 -23.56 -18.47 1.98
N GLY A 306 -24.81 -18.00 2.09
CA GLY A 306 -25.93 -18.74 2.67
C GLY A 306 -26.30 -18.38 4.11
N THR A 307 -25.45 -17.61 4.82
CA THR A 307 -25.75 -17.05 6.16
C THR A 307 -25.72 -15.54 6.17
N MET A 308 -25.77 -14.93 5.00
CA MET A 308 -25.70 -13.48 4.84
C MET A 308 -26.93 -12.80 5.43
N GLY A 309 -26.71 -11.63 6.05
CA GLY A 309 -27.77 -10.78 6.57
C GLY A 309 -28.69 -10.22 5.47
N PRO A 310 -29.67 -9.36 5.82
CA PRO A 310 -30.63 -8.85 4.86
C PRO A 310 -29.94 -8.08 3.73
N GLU A 311 -30.30 -8.45 2.51
CA GLU A 311 -29.85 -7.76 1.31
C GLU A 311 -30.63 -6.45 1.13
N ARG A 312 -29.93 -5.42 0.66
CA ARG A 312 -30.55 -4.16 0.24
C ARG A 312 -30.30 -3.92 -1.24
N SER A 313 -31.32 -3.49 -1.93
CA SER A 313 -31.22 -3.11 -3.33
C SER A 313 -30.64 -1.70 -3.46
N VAL A 314 -29.51 -1.58 -4.13
CA VAL A 314 -28.86 -0.30 -4.47
C VAL A 314 -29.76 0.55 -5.36
N TRP A 315 -30.50 -0.10 -6.28
CA TRP A 315 -31.45 0.56 -7.15
C TRP A 315 -32.66 1.15 -6.38
N GLN A 316 -33.17 0.42 -5.40
CA GLN A 316 -34.35 0.84 -4.63
C GLN A 316 -34.03 2.03 -3.71
N THR A 317 -32.77 2.18 -3.30
CA THR A 317 -32.30 3.27 -2.43
C THR A 317 -31.71 4.44 -3.20
N ASP A 318 -31.86 4.48 -4.55
CA ASP A 318 -31.26 5.47 -5.46
C ASP A 318 -29.79 5.74 -5.16
N SER A 319 -29.03 4.66 -5.04
CA SER A 319 -27.63 4.66 -4.65
C SER A 319 -26.75 4.10 -5.76
N VAL A 320 -25.44 4.33 -5.65
CA VAL A 320 -24.41 3.70 -6.47
C VAL A 320 -23.43 2.96 -5.57
N ALA A 321 -23.11 1.73 -5.95
CA ALA A 321 -22.06 0.96 -5.31
C ALA A 321 -20.77 1.06 -6.12
N VAL A 322 -19.69 1.38 -5.45
CA VAL A 322 -18.34 1.43 -6.03
C VAL A 322 -17.52 0.35 -5.35
N LYS A 323 -17.01 -0.59 -6.13
CA LYS A 323 -16.12 -1.65 -5.69
C LYS A 323 -14.72 -1.38 -6.21
N VAL A 324 -13.75 -1.36 -5.32
CA VAL A 324 -12.34 -1.32 -5.65
C VAL A 324 -11.72 -2.64 -5.25
N ARG A 325 -11.02 -3.29 -6.17
CA ARG A 325 -10.25 -4.50 -5.93
C ARG A 325 -8.80 -4.22 -6.31
N TRP A 326 -7.91 -4.39 -5.35
CA TRP A 326 -6.50 -4.15 -5.55
C TRP A 326 -5.68 -5.39 -5.23
N PRO A 327 -5.06 -6.01 -6.23
CA PRO A 327 -4.08 -7.06 -6.00
C PRO A 327 -2.83 -6.46 -5.35
N VAL A 328 -2.58 -6.85 -4.10
CA VAL A 328 -1.39 -6.49 -3.34
C VAL A 328 -0.96 -7.69 -2.51
N SER A 329 0.33 -7.94 -2.49
CA SER A 329 0.91 -9.02 -1.69
C SER A 329 2.35 -8.68 -1.33
N TRP A 330 2.86 -9.35 -0.30
CA TRP A 330 4.24 -9.18 0.16
C TRP A 330 4.77 -10.47 0.76
N VAL A 331 6.09 -10.52 0.87
CA VAL A 331 6.79 -11.56 1.59
C VAL A 331 8.04 -10.98 2.26
N LEU A 332 8.34 -11.49 3.42
CA LEU A 332 9.59 -11.18 4.11
C LEU A 332 10.70 -12.07 3.54
N ARG A 333 11.70 -11.47 2.90
CA ARG A 333 12.84 -12.15 2.31
C ARG A 333 13.88 -12.60 3.34
N ASP A 334 14.02 -11.83 4.42
CA ASP A 334 14.92 -12.14 5.53
C ASP A 334 14.22 -11.78 6.85
N PRO A 335 13.89 -12.75 7.72
CA PRO A 335 13.22 -12.49 8.98
C PRO A 335 14.03 -11.61 9.94
N ARG A 336 15.34 -11.53 9.78
CA ARG A 336 16.21 -10.63 10.57
C ARG A 336 16.06 -9.16 10.19
N GLY A 337 15.39 -8.87 9.08
CA GLY A 337 15.11 -7.50 8.65
C GLY A 337 13.93 -6.85 9.35
N VAL A 338 13.30 -7.54 10.30
CA VAL A 338 12.22 -7.00 11.13
C VAL A 338 12.53 -7.29 12.59
N ALA A 339 12.41 -6.28 13.43
CA ALA A 339 12.51 -6.40 14.87
C ALA A 339 11.42 -5.56 15.53
N TRP A 340 10.91 -6.00 16.66
CA TRP A 340 9.89 -5.29 17.38
C TRP A 340 10.01 -5.48 18.88
N THR A 341 9.54 -4.50 19.63
CA THR A 341 9.49 -4.52 21.10
C THR A 341 8.24 -3.79 21.55
N THR A 342 7.82 -4.04 22.79
CA THR A 342 6.72 -3.28 23.44
C THR A 342 7.33 -2.35 24.50
N PRO A 343 7.73 -1.12 24.12
CA PRO A 343 8.42 -0.22 25.04
C PRO A 343 7.53 0.20 26.21
N VAL A 344 8.16 0.48 27.35
CA VAL A 344 7.48 0.96 28.56
C VAL A 344 7.42 2.49 28.61
N TRP A 345 8.34 3.18 27.95
CA TRP A 345 8.35 4.66 27.87
C TRP A 345 7.14 5.20 27.10
N LYS A 346 6.69 6.37 27.53
CA LYS A 346 5.56 7.10 26.91
C LYS A 346 6.06 8.32 26.17
#